data_b8ba882ae048b45030d86e98fb8de1ee
#
_entry.id   b8ba882ae048b45030d86e98fb8de1ee
#
_cell.length_a   1.000
_cell.length_b   1.000
_cell.length_c   1.000
_cell.angle_alpha   90.00
_cell.angle_beta   90.00
_cell.angle_gamma   90.00
#
_symmetry.space_group_name_H-M   'P 1'
#
loop_
_entity.id
_entity.type
_entity.pdbx_description
1 polymer ?
#
loop_
_entity_poly.entity_id
_entity_poly.type
_entity_poly.pdbx_seq_one_letter_code
_entity_poly.pdbx_strand_id
1 'polypeptide(L)'
;MTRAQVHGFAEDAPEVGRLAERLAVPMGLVNLHAFPDGESLPTVPLTDASTVILYRSLHHANERLVSLLLTADAYRRCGVARLVLVAPYLCYLRQDLVFQPGQSLSRDVVGQWLGAAFDRILTVQAHLHRTLDLTEVFGVPAQSVSIAGDLAVLAAAGGQPLIVGPDIESQP
;
A
#
# COMPACT_ATOMS: atom_id res chain seq x y z
N MET A 1 4.80 16.24 20.85
CA MET A 1 5.12 14.88 20.40
C MET A 1 4.19 14.56 19.25
N THR A 2 4.72 14.15 18.12
CA THR A 2 3.91 13.74 16.95
C THR A 2 3.16 12.47 17.31
N ARG A 3 1.84 12.56 17.49
CA ARG A 3 1.02 11.37 17.73
C ARG A 3 0.77 10.68 16.40
N ALA A 4 1.12 9.41 16.29
CA ALA A 4 0.80 8.56 15.13
C ALA A 4 -0.27 7.54 15.53
N GLN A 5 -1.10 7.14 14.56
CA GLN A 5 -2.05 6.01 14.70
C GLN A 5 -1.99 5.16 13.43
N VAL A 6 -2.27 3.86 13.57
CA VAL A 6 -2.41 2.93 12.44
C VAL A 6 -3.89 2.70 12.19
N HIS A 7 -4.33 3.04 11.00
CA HIS A 7 -5.71 2.83 10.57
C HIS A 7 -5.77 1.91 9.36
N GLY A 8 -6.90 1.29 9.12
CA GLY A 8 -7.14 0.45 7.94
C GLY A 8 -8.60 0.08 7.83
N PHE A 9 -8.90 -0.88 6.98
CA PHE A 9 -10.27 -1.33 6.70
C PHE A 9 -10.60 -2.60 7.47
N ALA A 10 -11.88 -2.90 7.63
CA ALA A 10 -12.33 -4.04 8.43
C ALA A 10 -11.76 -5.39 7.92
N GLU A 11 -11.65 -5.56 6.61
CA GLU A 11 -11.07 -6.75 6.01
C GLU A 11 -9.56 -6.92 6.25
N ASP A 12 -8.86 -5.84 6.56
CA ASP A 12 -7.43 -5.84 6.88
C ASP A 12 -7.17 -5.73 8.41
N ALA A 13 -8.21 -5.82 9.25
CA ALA A 13 -8.14 -5.57 10.70
C ALA A 13 -7.04 -6.38 11.43
N PRO A 14 -6.81 -7.68 11.15
CA PRO A 14 -5.73 -8.43 11.79
C PRO A 14 -4.35 -7.86 11.51
N GLU A 15 -4.09 -7.42 10.28
CA GLU A 15 -2.81 -6.83 9.84
C GLU A 15 -2.61 -5.45 10.47
N VAL A 16 -3.67 -4.63 10.47
CA VAL A 16 -3.71 -3.31 11.12
C VAL A 16 -3.37 -3.45 12.60
N GLY A 17 -3.99 -4.41 13.29
CA GLY A 17 -3.75 -4.69 14.70
C GLY A 17 -2.29 -5.07 14.98
N ARG A 18 -1.72 -6.00 14.20
CA ARG A 18 -0.31 -6.40 14.33
C ARG A 18 0.65 -5.24 14.10
N LEU A 19 0.37 -4.41 13.08
CA LEU A 19 1.20 -3.24 12.80
C LEU A 19 1.13 -2.20 13.93
N ALA A 20 -0.06 -1.92 14.43
CA ALA A 20 -0.28 -0.98 15.54
C ALA A 20 0.43 -1.44 16.82
N GLU A 21 0.32 -2.73 17.15
CA GLU A 21 1.01 -3.35 18.30
C GLU A 21 2.53 -3.22 18.16
N ARG A 22 3.09 -3.55 16.99
CA ARG A 22 4.53 -3.44 16.73
C ARG A 22 5.06 -2.02 16.83
N LEU A 23 4.26 -1.04 16.46
CA LEU A 23 4.61 0.38 16.53
C LEU A 23 4.25 1.00 17.89
N ALA A 24 3.59 0.26 18.78
CA ALA A 24 3.09 0.72 20.08
C ALA A 24 2.22 1.99 19.94
N VAL A 25 1.31 2.01 18.96
CA VAL A 25 0.40 3.12 18.68
C VAL A 25 -1.06 2.63 18.62
N PRO A 26 -2.04 3.50 18.85
CA PRO A 26 -3.45 3.14 18.70
C PRO A 26 -3.80 2.71 17.28
N MET A 27 -4.82 1.86 17.16
CA MET A 27 -5.42 1.49 15.88
C MET A 27 -6.83 2.05 15.73
N GLY A 28 -7.26 2.21 14.46
CA GLY A 28 -8.63 2.56 14.10
C GLY A 28 -9.07 1.88 12.82
N LEU A 29 -10.37 1.65 12.67
CA LEU A 29 -10.92 1.03 11.45
C LEU A 29 -11.81 2.02 10.71
N VAL A 30 -11.58 2.15 9.41
CA VAL A 30 -12.42 2.90 8.49
C VAL A 30 -13.70 2.11 8.27
N ASN A 31 -14.84 2.76 8.44
CA ASN A 31 -16.13 2.20 8.07
C ASN A 31 -16.38 2.51 6.58
N LEU A 32 -16.51 1.48 5.76
CA LEU A 32 -16.76 1.60 4.33
C LEU A 32 -18.19 1.18 4.03
N HIS A 33 -19.04 2.14 3.72
CA HIS A 33 -20.39 1.85 3.21
C HIS A 33 -20.32 1.62 1.70
N ALA A 34 -20.88 0.53 1.22
CA ALA A 34 -21.03 0.21 -0.19
C ALA A 34 -22.48 0.45 -0.62
N PHE A 35 -22.67 1.21 -1.69
CA PHE A 35 -23.97 1.43 -2.31
C PHE A 35 -24.31 0.34 -3.34
N PRO A 36 -25.61 0.11 -3.64
CA PRO A 36 -26.04 -0.93 -4.58
C PRO A 36 -25.51 -0.77 -6.01
N ASP A 37 -25.15 0.45 -6.41
CA ASP A 37 -24.60 0.80 -7.73
C ASP A 37 -23.07 0.61 -7.81
N GLY A 38 -22.44 0.16 -6.71
CA GLY A 38 -21.00 -0.07 -6.63
C GLY A 38 -20.20 1.13 -6.11
N GLU A 39 -20.83 2.27 -5.82
CA GLU A 39 -20.16 3.38 -5.16
C GLU A 39 -19.83 3.05 -3.70
N SER A 40 -18.88 3.77 -3.14
CA SER A 40 -18.48 3.58 -1.74
C SER A 40 -18.31 4.91 -1.02
N LEU A 41 -18.65 4.93 0.27
CA LEU A 41 -18.49 6.08 1.15
C LEU A 41 -17.68 5.68 2.39
N PRO A 42 -16.40 6.05 2.48
CA PRO A 42 -15.61 5.84 3.67
C PRO A 42 -15.96 6.85 4.76
N THR A 43 -16.06 6.37 6.00
CA THR A 43 -16.11 7.19 7.22
C THR A 43 -14.89 6.86 8.06
N VAL A 44 -14.02 7.83 8.25
CA VAL A 44 -12.78 7.66 9.01
C VAL A 44 -13.00 7.87 10.49
N PRO A 45 -12.28 7.15 11.38
CA PRO A 45 -12.27 7.44 12.80
C PRO A 45 -11.76 8.87 13.04
N LEU A 46 -12.46 9.63 13.88
CA LEU A 46 -11.96 10.91 14.35
C LEU A 46 -10.71 10.69 15.18
N THR A 47 -9.68 11.49 14.94
CA THR A 47 -8.40 11.36 15.62
C THR A 47 -7.76 12.73 15.86
N ASP A 48 -6.98 12.84 16.93
CA ASP A 48 -6.09 13.97 17.23
C ASP A 48 -4.65 13.71 16.76
N ALA A 49 -4.41 12.57 16.09
CA ALA A 49 -3.11 12.23 15.56
C ALA A 49 -2.72 13.15 14.40
N SER A 50 -1.51 13.68 14.47
CA SER A 50 -0.94 14.46 13.35
C SER A 50 -0.50 13.57 12.18
N THR A 51 -0.27 12.28 12.43
CA THR A 51 0.13 11.29 11.43
C THR A 51 -0.80 10.09 11.47
N VAL A 52 -1.38 9.72 10.34
CA VAL A 52 -2.10 8.46 10.16
C VAL A 52 -1.30 7.57 9.22
N ILE A 53 -1.04 6.34 9.66
CA ILE A 53 -0.48 5.26 8.86
C ILE A 53 -1.67 4.44 8.38
N LEU A 54 -2.04 4.58 7.12
CA LEU A 54 -3.17 3.88 6.52
C LEU A 54 -2.70 2.59 5.86
N TYR A 55 -3.15 1.47 6.39
CA TYR A 55 -2.87 0.14 5.85
C TYR A 55 -3.94 -0.27 4.85
N ARG A 56 -3.55 -0.68 3.65
CA ARG A 56 -4.44 -1.24 2.64
C ARG A 56 -3.66 -2.08 1.64
N SER A 57 -3.90 -3.38 1.59
CA SER A 57 -3.38 -4.23 0.50
C SER A 57 -4.23 -4.03 -0.75
N LEU A 58 -3.59 -3.69 -1.90
CA LEU A 58 -4.28 -3.28 -3.13
C LEU A 58 -4.52 -4.43 -4.12
N HIS A 59 -4.67 -5.67 -3.65
CA HIS A 59 -5.27 -6.75 -4.44
C HIS A 59 -6.75 -6.42 -4.71
N HIS A 60 -7.34 -6.83 -5.81
CA HIS A 60 -8.62 -6.29 -6.32
C HIS A 60 -8.57 -4.77 -6.53
N ALA A 61 -7.58 -4.35 -7.32
CA ALA A 61 -7.09 -2.98 -7.42
C ALA A 61 -8.19 -1.92 -7.59
N ASN A 62 -9.13 -2.12 -8.51
CA ASN A 62 -10.09 -1.07 -8.89
C ASN A 62 -11.01 -0.69 -7.73
N GLU A 63 -11.55 -1.66 -7.02
CA GLU A 63 -12.43 -1.41 -5.86
C GLU A 63 -11.67 -0.75 -4.72
N ARG A 64 -10.46 -1.29 -4.43
CA ARG A 64 -9.67 -0.84 -3.29
C ARG A 64 -8.99 0.49 -3.51
N LEU A 65 -8.60 0.80 -4.73
CA LEU A 65 -7.93 2.06 -5.06
C LEU A 65 -8.87 3.26 -4.89
N VAL A 66 -10.09 3.16 -5.41
CA VAL A 66 -11.08 4.25 -5.29
C VAL A 66 -11.43 4.51 -3.81
N SER A 67 -11.77 3.46 -3.05
CA SER A 67 -12.07 3.58 -1.63
C SER A 67 -10.89 4.12 -0.82
N LEU A 68 -9.65 3.76 -1.18
CA LEU A 68 -8.44 4.28 -0.56
C LEU A 68 -8.26 5.79 -0.80
N LEU A 69 -8.44 6.26 -2.03
CA LEU A 69 -8.31 7.67 -2.38
C LEU A 69 -9.38 8.54 -1.69
N LEU A 70 -10.62 8.06 -1.65
CA LEU A 70 -11.71 8.72 -0.91
C LEU A 70 -11.40 8.78 0.59
N THR A 71 -10.82 7.71 1.16
CA THR A 71 -10.39 7.66 2.57
C THR A 71 -9.28 8.67 2.85
N ALA A 72 -8.32 8.81 1.93
CA ALA A 72 -7.25 9.80 2.06
C ALA A 72 -7.81 11.23 2.09
N ASP A 73 -8.76 11.57 1.19
CA ASP A 73 -9.46 12.87 1.21
C ASP A 73 -10.18 13.10 2.54
N ALA A 74 -10.89 12.08 3.06
CA ALA A 74 -11.60 12.19 4.34
C ALA A 74 -10.64 12.51 5.49
N TYR A 75 -9.45 11.88 5.58
CA TYR A 75 -8.45 12.22 6.58
C TYR A 75 -7.91 13.64 6.43
N ARG A 76 -7.66 14.09 5.19
CA ARG A 76 -7.21 15.48 4.94
C ARG A 76 -8.27 16.49 5.39
N ARG A 77 -9.54 16.23 5.14
CA ARG A 77 -10.65 17.07 5.63
C ARG A 77 -10.76 17.08 7.16
N CYS A 78 -10.40 15.99 7.82
CA CYS A 78 -10.31 15.90 9.27
C CYS A 78 -9.04 16.57 9.87
N GLY A 79 -8.18 17.17 9.04
CA GLY A 79 -7.00 17.90 9.49
C GLY A 79 -5.77 17.05 9.78
N VAL A 80 -5.74 15.79 9.31
CA VAL A 80 -4.54 14.94 9.41
C VAL A 80 -3.42 15.55 8.56
N ALA A 81 -2.34 15.94 9.24
CA ALA A 81 -1.22 16.65 8.60
C ALA A 81 -0.37 15.72 7.74
N ARG A 82 -0.18 14.47 8.18
CA ARG A 82 0.66 13.48 7.47
C ARG A 82 -0.06 12.15 7.29
N LEU A 83 -0.12 11.69 6.05
CA LEU A 83 -0.75 10.43 5.69
C LEU A 83 0.25 9.50 5.01
N VAL A 84 0.52 8.35 5.64
CA VAL A 84 1.47 7.35 5.17
C VAL A 84 0.70 6.12 4.70
N LEU A 85 0.89 5.71 3.45
CA LEU A 85 0.32 4.46 2.95
C LEU A 85 1.25 3.29 3.26
N VAL A 86 0.70 2.23 3.85
CA VAL A 86 1.32 0.90 3.91
C VAL A 86 0.48 -0.04 3.06
N ALA A 87 0.96 -0.34 1.86
CA ALA A 87 0.31 -1.23 0.91
C ALA A 87 1.23 -2.44 0.65
N PRO A 88 1.10 -3.55 1.42
CA PRO A 88 1.96 -4.73 1.21
C PRO A 88 1.92 -5.24 -0.22
N TYR A 89 0.74 -5.32 -0.83
CA TYR A 89 0.60 -5.50 -2.26
C TYR A 89 0.23 -4.17 -2.92
N LEU A 90 1.09 -3.70 -3.84
CA LEU A 90 0.89 -2.48 -4.61
C LEU A 90 0.53 -2.81 -6.05
N CYS A 91 -0.62 -2.32 -6.49
CA CYS A 91 -1.18 -2.63 -7.80
C CYS A 91 -0.54 -1.82 -8.94
N TYR A 92 -0.80 -2.25 -10.18
CA TYR A 92 -0.42 -1.59 -11.43
C TYR A 92 1.09 -1.43 -11.70
N LEU A 93 2.00 -1.89 -10.85
CA LEU A 93 3.45 -1.79 -11.07
C LEU A 93 3.96 -2.63 -12.25
N ARG A 94 3.20 -3.65 -12.68
CA ARG A 94 3.55 -4.50 -13.84
C ARG A 94 3.37 -3.81 -15.18
N GLN A 95 2.56 -2.76 -15.24
CA GLN A 95 2.24 -2.01 -16.46
C GLN A 95 3.14 -0.78 -16.55
N ASP A 96 4.44 -1.03 -16.58
CA ASP A 96 5.52 -0.05 -16.54
C ASP A 96 6.07 0.31 -17.93
N LEU A 97 5.48 -0.24 -18.98
CA LEU A 97 5.83 0.01 -20.37
C LEU A 97 4.58 -0.03 -21.26
N VAL A 98 4.58 0.78 -22.31
CA VAL A 98 3.60 0.71 -23.39
C VAL A 98 4.06 -0.36 -24.37
N PHE A 99 3.41 -1.52 -24.39
CA PHE A 99 3.78 -2.65 -25.27
C PHE A 99 3.20 -2.50 -26.67
N GLN A 100 2.08 -1.81 -26.81
CA GLN A 100 1.41 -1.56 -28.09
C GLN A 100 0.85 -0.13 -28.13
N PRO A 101 0.84 0.51 -29.31
CA PRO A 101 0.20 1.83 -29.48
C PRO A 101 -1.24 1.84 -28.95
N GLY A 102 -1.59 2.90 -28.21
CA GLY A 102 -2.93 3.05 -27.63
C GLY A 102 -3.11 2.45 -26.23
N GLN A 103 -2.12 1.74 -25.69
CA GLN A 103 -2.15 1.26 -24.32
C GLN A 103 -1.80 2.37 -23.32
N SER A 104 -2.41 2.31 -22.14
CA SER A 104 -2.09 3.17 -21.00
C SER A 104 -0.76 2.76 -20.36
N LEU A 105 -0.02 3.72 -19.84
CA LEU A 105 1.06 3.50 -18.88
C LEU A 105 0.47 3.58 -17.46
N SER A 106 -0.20 2.50 -17.05
CA SER A 106 -1.06 2.51 -15.85
C SER A 106 -0.28 2.72 -14.57
N ARG A 107 0.99 2.28 -14.52
CA ARG A 107 1.89 2.54 -13.39
C ARG A 107 1.99 4.03 -13.09
N ASP A 108 2.21 4.85 -14.11
CA ASP A 108 2.43 6.29 -13.92
C ASP A 108 1.13 7.00 -13.53
N VAL A 109 -0.01 6.59 -14.10
CA VAL A 109 -1.32 7.14 -13.75
C VAL A 109 -1.64 6.86 -12.27
N VAL A 110 -1.55 5.60 -11.85
CA VAL A 110 -1.83 5.20 -10.46
C VAL A 110 -0.77 5.76 -9.51
N GLY A 111 0.49 5.83 -9.96
CA GLY A 111 1.58 6.46 -9.22
C GLY A 111 1.29 7.91 -8.87
N GLN A 112 0.84 8.71 -9.85
CA GLN A 112 0.44 10.11 -9.64
C GLN A 112 -0.73 10.24 -8.66
N TRP A 113 -1.75 9.38 -8.76
CA TRP A 113 -2.90 9.43 -7.84
C TRP A 113 -2.49 9.13 -6.39
N LEU A 114 -1.68 8.10 -6.19
CA LEU A 114 -1.19 7.75 -4.86
C LEU A 114 -0.22 8.80 -4.30
N GLY A 115 0.67 9.33 -5.14
CA GLY A 115 1.59 10.39 -4.74
C GLY A 115 0.90 11.71 -4.38
N ALA A 116 -0.23 12.03 -5.04
CA ALA A 116 -1.04 13.20 -4.69
C ALA A 116 -1.82 13.02 -3.36
N ALA A 117 -2.18 11.77 -3.01
CA ALA A 117 -2.98 11.48 -1.82
C ALA A 117 -2.14 11.29 -0.55
N PHE A 118 -0.93 10.75 -0.66
CA PHE A 118 -0.09 10.32 0.45
C PHE A 118 1.26 11.05 0.50
N ASP A 119 1.77 11.28 1.71
CA ASP A 119 3.09 11.93 1.92
C ASP A 119 4.24 10.91 1.91
N ARG A 120 3.93 9.63 2.07
CA ARG A 120 4.88 8.52 2.00
C ARG A 120 4.17 7.21 1.66
N ILE A 121 4.87 6.33 0.94
CA ILE A 121 4.35 5.02 0.53
C ILE A 121 5.35 3.93 0.92
N LEU A 122 4.85 2.88 1.57
CA LEU A 122 5.60 1.67 1.86
C LEU A 122 4.89 0.47 1.25
N THR A 123 5.66 -0.40 0.61
CA THR A 123 5.16 -1.65 0.02
C THR A 123 6.13 -2.80 0.29
N VAL A 124 5.73 -4.03 -0.01
CA VAL A 124 6.55 -5.23 0.14
C VAL A 124 6.78 -5.86 -1.22
N GLN A 125 8.04 -6.21 -1.52
CA GLN A 125 8.41 -6.92 -2.77
C GLN A 125 7.78 -6.29 -4.01
N ALA A 126 7.99 -4.97 -4.19
CA ALA A 126 7.49 -4.27 -5.37
C ALA A 126 8.06 -4.87 -6.66
N HIS A 127 7.24 -4.89 -7.71
CA HIS A 127 7.68 -5.29 -9.04
C HIS A 127 8.52 -4.16 -9.66
N LEU A 128 9.83 -4.32 -9.70
CA LEU A 128 10.79 -3.24 -10.03
C LEU A 128 11.72 -3.59 -11.20
N HIS A 129 11.23 -4.21 -12.29
CA HIS A 129 12.10 -4.60 -13.40
C HIS A 129 12.81 -3.42 -14.09
N ARG A 130 12.10 -2.30 -14.27
CA ARG A 130 12.59 -1.12 -15.00
C ARG A 130 12.61 0.14 -14.15
N THR A 131 12.25 0.04 -12.88
CA THR A 131 12.16 1.16 -11.96
C THR A 131 13.14 0.93 -10.82
N LEU A 132 14.17 1.76 -10.73
CA LEU A 132 15.19 1.65 -9.67
C LEU A 132 14.74 2.32 -8.37
N ASP A 133 13.89 3.35 -8.47
CA ASP A 133 13.39 4.09 -7.32
C ASP A 133 11.88 4.33 -7.43
N LEU A 134 11.14 3.83 -6.44
CA LEU A 134 9.70 4.07 -6.34
C LEU A 134 9.34 5.55 -6.13
N THR A 135 10.26 6.34 -5.60
CA THR A 135 10.06 7.79 -5.43
C THR A 135 9.81 8.48 -6.77
N GLU A 136 10.42 8.01 -7.85
CA GLU A 136 10.19 8.54 -9.20
C GLU A 136 8.77 8.25 -9.69
N VAL A 137 8.20 7.10 -9.31
CA VAL A 137 6.84 6.70 -9.72
C VAL A 137 5.79 7.53 -9.00
N PHE A 138 6.00 7.79 -7.71
CA PHE A 138 4.99 8.42 -6.85
C PHE A 138 5.21 9.92 -6.66
N GLY A 139 6.42 10.45 -6.92
CA GLY A 139 6.77 11.84 -6.62
C GLY A 139 6.83 12.17 -5.12
N VAL A 140 6.74 11.16 -4.26
CA VAL A 140 6.86 11.26 -2.79
C VAL A 140 7.80 10.15 -2.29
N PRO A 141 8.39 10.28 -1.09
CA PRO A 141 9.24 9.23 -0.53
C PRO A 141 8.52 7.88 -0.51
N ALA A 142 9.06 6.90 -1.21
CA ALA A 142 8.48 5.56 -1.32
C ALA A 142 9.56 4.49 -1.10
N GLN A 143 9.17 3.36 -0.51
CA GLN A 143 10.09 2.28 -0.18
C GLN A 143 9.44 0.92 -0.38
N SER A 144 10.17 0.01 -1.03
CA SER A 144 9.86 -1.42 -1.06
C SER A 144 10.70 -2.15 -0.01
N VAL A 145 10.02 -2.89 0.86
CA VAL A 145 10.67 -3.75 1.86
C VAL A 145 10.83 -5.14 1.26
N SER A 146 12.05 -5.68 1.27
CA SER A 146 12.29 -7.07 0.86
C SER A 146 12.04 -8.01 2.03
N ILE A 147 11.34 -9.12 1.75
CA ILE A 147 11.14 -10.24 2.68
C ILE A 147 11.97 -11.47 2.30
N ALA A 148 12.87 -11.35 1.32
CA ALA A 148 13.68 -12.46 0.82
C ALA A 148 14.54 -13.07 1.93
N GLY A 149 15.11 -12.24 2.82
CA GLY A 149 15.89 -12.71 3.97
C GLY A 149 15.05 -13.52 4.96
N ASP A 150 13.83 -13.06 5.27
CA ASP A 150 12.93 -13.77 6.18
C ASP A 150 12.48 -15.11 5.58
N LEU A 151 12.18 -15.14 4.27
CA LEU A 151 11.82 -16.35 3.55
C LEU A 151 12.99 -17.34 3.50
N ALA A 152 14.23 -16.87 3.32
CA ALA A 152 15.41 -17.70 3.34
C ALA A 152 15.62 -18.38 4.71
N VAL A 153 15.41 -17.65 5.80
CA VAL A 153 15.49 -18.21 7.17
C VAL A 153 14.42 -19.27 7.37
N LEU A 154 13.18 -19.02 6.95
CA LEU A 154 12.09 -20.00 7.06
C LEU A 154 12.36 -21.26 6.22
N ALA A 155 12.86 -21.09 5.00
CA ALA A 155 13.19 -22.19 4.10
C ALA A 155 14.33 -23.05 4.66
N ALA A 156 15.38 -22.44 5.18
CA ALA A 156 16.54 -23.14 5.74
C ALA A 156 16.19 -24.01 6.97
N ALA A 157 15.16 -23.64 7.73
CA ALA A 157 14.69 -24.42 8.87
C ALA A 157 14.15 -25.82 8.47
N GLY A 158 13.75 -26.02 7.20
CA GLY A 158 13.24 -27.29 6.66
C GLY A 158 14.29 -28.21 6.03
N GLY A 159 15.57 -27.84 6.01
CA GLY A 159 16.66 -28.60 5.39
C GLY A 159 17.31 -27.91 4.20
N GLN A 160 17.47 -28.62 3.07
CA GLN A 160 18.00 -28.05 1.83
C GLN A 160 16.83 -27.70 0.86
N PRO A 161 16.33 -26.47 0.86
CA PRO A 161 15.22 -26.10 0.00
C PRO A 161 15.64 -25.97 -1.47
N LEU A 162 14.76 -26.36 -2.37
CA LEU A 162 14.84 -26.00 -3.78
C LEU A 162 14.17 -24.64 -3.98
N ILE A 163 14.91 -23.66 -4.47
CA ILE A 163 14.37 -22.35 -4.82
C ILE A 163 13.90 -22.39 -6.27
N VAL A 164 12.62 -22.08 -6.48
CA VAL A 164 12.00 -22.04 -7.81
C VAL A 164 11.45 -20.64 -8.05
N GLY A 165 11.91 -19.97 -9.10
CA GLY A 165 11.36 -18.72 -9.60
C GLY A 165 10.32 -18.95 -10.70
N PRO A 166 9.33 -18.07 -10.88
CA PRO A 166 8.30 -18.20 -11.92
C PRO A 166 8.83 -17.97 -13.34
N ASP A 167 9.91 -17.25 -13.50
CA ASP A 167 10.51 -16.89 -14.79
C ASP A 167 12.01 -16.54 -14.66
N ILE A 168 12.65 -16.22 -15.79
CA ILE A 168 14.07 -15.87 -15.84
C ILE A 168 14.38 -14.52 -15.12
N GLU A 169 13.40 -13.64 -15.01
CA GLU A 169 13.54 -12.33 -14.35
C GLU A 169 13.54 -12.46 -12.81
N SER A 170 13.21 -13.65 -12.30
CA SER A 170 13.24 -13.97 -10.85
C SER A 170 14.64 -14.38 -10.37
N GLN A 171 15.64 -14.39 -11.24
CA GLN A 171 17.03 -14.64 -10.85
C GLN A 171 17.60 -13.41 -10.11
N PRO A 172 18.39 -13.62 -9.03
CA PRO A 172 19.03 -12.54 -8.30
C PRO A 172 20.11 -11.83 -9.11
#